data_47d000f68117363e5553a9584a23a58e
#
_entry.id   47d000f68117363e5553a9584a23a58e
#
_cell.length_a   1.000
_cell.length_b   1.000
_cell.length_c   1.000
_cell.angle_alpha   90.00
_cell.angle_beta   90.00
_cell.angle_gamma   90.00
#
_symmetry.space_group_name_H-M   'P 1'
#
loop_
_entity.id
_entity.type
_entity.pdbx_description
1 polymer ?
#
loop_
_entity_poly.entity_id
_entity_poly.type
_entity_poly.pdbx_seq_one_letter_code
_entity_poly.pdbx_strand_id
1 'polypeptide(L)'
;LLVLVTMAGGFAYMLKITGAAEAFAKLVTKSINTQKKGQVITALSAFIFCYTEPCLILGTIMRPITDRVRVSRAKLSYMLDSLGCNLASFSPISSYGPFISGLIATELAAAGLKGNEWGLYIKMFPFNMYSLFAMIAVFLVAIFGLNIGPMYEEEKRCAETGEPLPEGLTPLVPEKDVELPEDYNLCLINFLLPMLGLFITI
;
A
#
# COMPACT_ATOMS: atom_id res chain seq x y z
N LEU A 1 9.46 -15.13 -9.69
CA LEU A 1 9.15 -14.49 -8.40
C LEU A 1 10.32 -13.62 -7.91
N LEU A 2 11.55 -14.16 -7.75
CA LEU A 2 12.71 -13.40 -7.27
C LEU A 2 13.00 -12.14 -8.08
N VAL A 3 12.98 -12.23 -9.42
CA VAL A 3 13.19 -11.07 -10.30
C VAL A 3 12.14 -9.98 -10.04
N LEU A 4 10.87 -10.36 -9.91
CA LEU A 4 9.77 -9.42 -9.66
C LEU A 4 9.97 -8.69 -8.32
N VAL A 5 10.26 -9.42 -7.26
CA VAL A 5 10.50 -8.83 -5.92
C VAL A 5 11.72 -7.90 -5.94
N THR A 6 12.81 -8.29 -6.61
CA THR A 6 14.01 -7.45 -6.72
C THR A 6 13.72 -6.17 -7.50
N MET A 7 12.97 -6.26 -8.60
CA MET A 7 12.58 -5.09 -9.40
C MET A 7 11.64 -4.16 -8.63
N ALA A 8 10.66 -4.70 -7.91
CA ALA A 8 9.77 -3.92 -7.06
C ALA A 8 10.54 -3.19 -5.94
N GLY A 9 11.49 -3.88 -5.29
CA GLY A 9 12.37 -3.26 -4.30
C GLY A 9 13.26 -2.16 -4.90
N GLY A 10 13.82 -2.39 -6.08
CA GLY A 10 14.61 -1.40 -6.82
C GLY A 10 13.77 -0.17 -7.19
N PHE A 11 12.53 -0.37 -7.63
CA PHE A 11 11.60 0.71 -7.93
C PHE A 11 11.24 1.54 -6.68
N ALA A 12 10.95 0.87 -5.56
CA ALA A 12 10.70 1.55 -4.29
C ALA A 12 11.92 2.37 -3.83
N TYR A 13 13.12 1.82 -3.98
CA TYR A 13 14.36 2.53 -3.68
C TYR A 13 14.58 3.73 -4.61
N MET A 14 14.31 3.59 -5.90
CA MET A 14 14.38 4.69 -6.86
C MET A 14 13.42 5.84 -6.49
N LEU A 15 12.18 5.54 -6.10
CA LEU A 15 11.23 6.56 -5.63
C LEU A 15 11.74 7.30 -4.39
N LYS A 16 12.52 6.62 -3.55
CA LYS A 16 13.12 7.22 -2.35
C LYS A 16 14.28 8.16 -2.71
N ILE A 17 15.24 7.72 -3.53
CA ILE A 17 16.42 8.53 -3.88
C ILE A 17 16.12 9.70 -4.82
N THR A 18 15.02 9.62 -5.60
CA THR A 18 14.56 10.72 -6.47
C THR A 18 13.72 11.77 -5.73
N GLY A 19 13.57 11.65 -4.40
CA GLY A 19 12.71 12.55 -3.62
C GLY A 19 11.22 12.48 -3.97
N ALA A 20 10.82 11.51 -4.80
CA ALA A 20 9.43 11.29 -5.20
C ALA A 20 8.54 10.98 -3.99
N ALA A 21 9.04 10.14 -3.09
CA ALA A 21 8.35 9.79 -1.85
C ALA A 21 8.13 11.01 -0.95
N GLU A 22 9.13 11.90 -0.84
CA GLU A 22 9.02 13.13 -0.05
C GLU A 22 8.09 14.16 -0.71
N ALA A 23 8.11 14.29 -2.04
CA ALA A 23 7.20 15.16 -2.77
C ALA A 23 5.74 14.75 -2.53
N PHE A 24 5.45 13.46 -2.60
CA PHE A 24 4.13 12.91 -2.29
C PHE A 24 3.78 13.12 -0.79
N ALA A 25 4.72 12.83 0.10
CA ALA A 25 4.54 13.05 1.54
C ALA A 25 4.21 14.51 1.87
N LYS A 26 4.89 15.48 1.27
CA LYS A 26 4.59 16.92 1.44
C LYS A 26 3.20 17.29 0.97
N LEU A 27 2.75 16.76 -0.18
CA LEU A 27 1.40 16.98 -0.69
C LEU A 27 0.34 16.48 0.30
N VAL A 28 0.51 15.25 0.75
CA VAL A 28 -0.43 14.56 1.63
C VAL A 28 -0.43 15.17 3.03
N THR A 29 0.73 15.56 3.56
CA THR A 29 0.89 16.13 4.90
C THR A 29 0.10 17.43 5.08
N LYS A 30 -0.07 18.24 4.03
CA LYS A 30 -0.88 19.46 4.09
C LYS A 30 -2.32 19.21 4.54
N SER A 31 -2.86 18.03 4.27
CA SER A 31 -4.24 17.65 4.61
C SER A 31 -4.34 16.87 5.92
N ILE A 32 -3.22 16.43 6.48
CA ILE A 32 -3.19 15.54 7.65
C ILE A 32 -2.89 16.35 8.92
N ASN A 33 -3.95 16.64 9.67
CA ASN A 33 -3.85 17.33 10.96
C ASN A 33 -4.32 16.47 12.13
N THR A 34 -4.89 15.30 11.87
CA THR A 34 -5.45 14.41 12.89
C THR A 34 -5.14 12.95 12.56
N GLN A 35 -5.08 12.11 13.60
CA GLN A 35 -4.87 10.68 13.47
C GLN A 35 -5.87 10.03 12.49
N LYS A 36 -7.16 10.36 12.61
CA LYS A 36 -8.21 9.85 11.70
C LYS A 36 -7.97 10.23 10.25
N LYS A 37 -7.61 11.49 9.98
CA LYS A 37 -7.28 11.93 8.62
C LYS A 37 -6.06 11.20 8.07
N GLY A 38 -5.04 10.97 8.90
CA GLY A 38 -3.87 10.19 8.52
C GLY A 38 -4.24 8.78 8.08
N GLN A 39 -5.07 8.10 8.85
CA GLN A 39 -5.54 6.74 8.53
C GLN A 39 -6.38 6.70 7.25
N VAL A 40 -7.35 7.58 7.11
CA VAL A 40 -8.22 7.64 5.91
C VAL A 40 -7.40 7.96 4.66
N ILE A 41 -6.48 8.91 4.74
CA ILE A 41 -5.63 9.28 3.60
C ILE A 41 -4.68 8.12 3.25
N THR A 42 -4.13 7.41 4.23
CA THR A 42 -3.34 6.21 3.99
C THR A 42 -4.18 5.15 3.25
N ALA A 43 -5.41 4.91 3.70
CA ALA A 43 -6.32 3.97 3.05
C ALA A 43 -6.65 4.39 1.61
N LEU A 44 -6.93 5.67 1.36
CA LEU A 44 -7.19 6.19 0.02
C LEU A 44 -5.95 6.13 -0.88
N SER A 45 -4.77 6.42 -0.33
CA SER A 45 -3.52 6.33 -1.08
C SER A 45 -3.23 4.91 -1.59
N ALA A 46 -3.69 3.88 -0.87
CA ALA A 46 -3.53 2.50 -1.31
C ALA A 46 -4.18 2.22 -2.68
N PHE A 47 -5.25 2.92 -3.04
CA PHE A 47 -5.87 2.81 -4.37
C PHE A 47 -4.98 3.34 -5.49
N ILE A 48 -4.16 4.34 -5.20
CA ILE A 48 -3.22 4.90 -6.19
C ILE A 48 -2.08 3.92 -6.44
N PHE A 49 -1.67 3.19 -5.40
CA PHE A 49 -0.55 2.26 -5.45
C PHE A 49 -0.95 0.79 -5.68
N CYS A 50 -2.23 0.49 -5.90
CA CYS A 50 -2.71 -0.90 -6.02
C CYS A 50 -2.13 -1.68 -7.21
N TYR A 51 -1.50 -1.00 -8.16
CA TYR A 51 -0.87 -1.60 -9.33
C TYR A 51 0.57 -2.07 -9.09
N THR A 52 1.18 -1.53 -8.05
CA THR A 52 2.54 -1.86 -7.61
C THR A 52 2.48 -2.72 -6.35
N GLU A 53 3.60 -2.88 -5.65
CA GLU A 53 3.62 -3.50 -4.32
C GLU A 53 3.28 -2.44 -3.25
N PRO A 54 1.98 -2.20 -2.95
CA PRO A 54 1.57 -1.07 -2.13
C PRO A 54 2.12 -1.15 -0.71
N CYS A 55 2.30 -2.35 -0.16
CA CYS A 55 2.85 -2.53 1.18
C CYS A 55 4.27 -1.95 1.27
N LEU A 56 5.08 -2.18 0.25
CA LEU A 56 6.49 -1.79 0.25
C LEU A 56 6.66 -0.31 -0.04
N ILE A 57 6.00 0.20 -1.07
CA ILE A 57 6.14 1.59 -1.51
C ILE A 57 5.38 2.53 -0.59
N LEU A 58 4.10 2.27 -0.39
CA LEU A 58 3.24 3.13 0.43
C LEU A 58 3.65 3.08 1.91
N GLY A 59 4.13 1.92 2.38
CA GLY A 59 4.64 1.77 3.72
C GLY A 59 5.79 2.72 4.02
N THR A 60 6.77 2.79 3.14
CA THR A 60 7.93 3.68 3.31
C THR A 60 7.54 5.15 3.28
N ILE A 61 6.59 5.52 2.41
CA ILE A 61 6.13 6.90 2.27
C ILE A 61 5.25 7.33 3.45
N MET A 62 4.36 6.47 3.90
CA MET A 62 3.38 6.82 4.94
C MET A 62 3.93 6.76 6.36
N ARG A 63 5.03 6.02 6.60
CA ARG A 63 5.66 5.93 7.92
C ARG A 63 5.91 7.31 8.57
N PRO A 64 6.67 8.23 7.98
CA PRO A 64 6.95 9.51 8.63
C PRO A 64 5.69 10.36 8.83
N ILE A 65 4.67 10.16 8.00
CA ILE A 65 3.41 10.90 8.09
C ILE A 65 2.56 10.38 9.24
N THR A 66 2.41 9.05 9.33
CA THR A 66 1.63 8.39 10.39
C THR A 66 2.26 8.55 11.75
N ASP A 67 3.60 8.55 11.84
CA ASP A 67 4.33 8.81 13.08
C ASP A 67 4.04 10.21 13.64
N ARG A 68 4.01 11.22 12.77
CA ARG A 68 3.67 12.61 13.18
C ARG A 68 2.28 12.75 13.78
N VAL A 69 1.33 11.93 13.35
CA VAL A 69 -0.05 11.94 13.85
C VAL A 69 -0.31 10.83 14.87
N ARG A 70 0.75 10.18 15.36
CA ARG A 70 0.71 9.15 16.40
C ARG A 70 -0.18 7.96 16.05
N VAL A 71 -0.09 7.47 14.81
CA VAL A 71 -0.66 6.18 14.40
C VAL A 71 0.40 5.11 14.61
N SER A 72 0.05 4.04 15.32
CA SER A 72 1.00 2.95 15.60
C SER A 72 1.46 2.25 14.32
N ARG A 73 2.69 1.74 14.32
CA ARG A 73 3.24 0.97 13.19
C ARG A 73 2.45 -0.33 12.95
N ALA A 74 1.92 -0.93 14.01
CA ALA A 74 1.06 -2.10 13.91
C ALA A 74 -0.21 -1.80 13.11
N LYS A 75 -0.86 -0.66 13.38
CA LYS A 75 -2.07 -0.25 12.65
C LYS A 75 -1.76 0.12 11.21
N LEU A 76 -0.67 0.85 10.96
CA LEU A 76 -0.22 1.15 9.61
C LEU A 76 0.02 -0.15 8.81
N SER A 77 0.73 -1.10 9.39
CA SER A 77 1.00 -2.40 8.77
C SER A 77 -0.28 -3.16 8.44
N TYR A 78 -1.22 -3.24 9.38
CA TYR A 78 -2.54 -3.83 9.16
C TYR A 78 -3.28 -3.19 7.98
N MET A 79 -3.32 -1.86 7.94
CA MET A 79 -4.03 -1.14 6.88
C MET A 79 -3.41 -1.38 5.51
N LEU A 80 -2.08 -1.36 5.41
CA LEU A 80 -1.37 -1.55 4.15
C LEU A 80 -1.49 -2.98 3.64
N ASP A 81 -1.33 -3.96 4.51
CA ASP A 81 -1.44 -5.38 4.17
C ASP A 81 -2.87 -5.73 3.74
N SER A 82 -3.86 -5.37 4.57
CA SER A 82 -5.26 -5.66 4.29
C SER A 82 -5.83 -4.93 3.07
N LEU A 83 -5.33 -3.73 2.73
CA LEU A 83 -5.75 -3.03 1.51
C LEU A 83 -4.92 -3.45 0.30
N GLY A 84 -3.61 -3.55 0.45
CA GLY A 84 -2.71 -3.76 -0.68
C GLY A 84 -3.01 -5.04 -1.46
N CYS A 85 -3.01 -6.17 -0.79
CA CYS A 85 -3.28 -7.47 -1.42
C CYS A 85 -4.71 -7.57 -1.96
N ASN A 86 -5.68 -7.04 -1.20
CA ASN A 86 -7.08 -7.11 -1.60
C ASN A 86 -7.41 -6.19 -2.78
N LEU A 87 -6.89 -4.97 -2.81
CA LEU A 87 -7.02 -4.08 -3.95
C LEU A 87 -6.37 -4.65 -5.21
N ALA A 88 -5.18 -5.25 -5.07
CA ALA A 88 -4.50 -5.89 -6.19
C ALA A 88 -5.34 -7.04 -6.79
N SER A 89 -6.05 -7.80 -5.95
CA SER A 89 -6.92 -8.90 -6.43
C SER A 89 -8.16 -8.41 -7.18
N PHE A 90 -8.63 -7.20 -6.92
CA PHE A 90 -9.74 -6.55 -7.62
C PHE A 90 -9.31 -5.74 -8.85
N SER A 91 -8.01 -5.55 -9.04
CA SER A 91 -7.52 -4.78 -10.17
C SER A 91 -7.13 -5.70 -11.33
N PRO A 92 -7.79 -5.61 -12.50
CA PRO A 92 -7.39 -6.38 -13.66
C PRO A 92 -6.00 -5.97 -14.20
N ILE A 93 -5.53 -4.79 -13.86
CA ILE A 93 -4.26 -4.24 -14.33
C ILE A 93 -3.10 -4.65 -13.42
N SER A 94 -3.37 -5.15 -12.22
CA SER A 94 -2.34 -5.62 -11.30
C SER A 94 -1.67 -6.91 -11.77
N SER A 95 -0.54 -7.28 -11.15
CA SER A 95 0.14 -8.55 -11.40
C SER A 95 -0.74 -9.79 -11.13
N TYR A 96 -1.79 -9.65 -10.33
CA TYR A 96 -2.76 -10.72 -10.06
C TYR A 96 -3.67 -11.01 -11.25
N GLY A 97 -4.01 -10.03 -12.07
CA GLY A 97 -4.87 -10.19 -13.23
C GLY A 97 -4.36 -11.26 -14.21
N PRO A 98 -3.16 -11.08 -14.79
CA PRO A 98 -2.55 -12.09 -15.67
C PRO A 98 -2.35 -13.44 -15.00
N PHE A 99 -1.97 -13.46 -13.71
CA PHE A 99 -1.75 -14.70 -12.98
C PHE A 99 -3.04 -15.51 -12.81
N ILE A 100 -4.12 -14.89 -12.32
CA ILE A 100 -5.38 -15.57 -12.08
C ILE A 100 -6.06 -15.96 -13.41
N SER A 101 -6.03 -15.09 -14.42
CA SER A 101 -6.56 -15.41 -15.74
C SER A 101 -5.83 -16.59 -16.38
N GLY A 102 -4.51 -16.69 -16.19
CA GLY A 102 -3.71 -17.84 -16.62
C GLY A 102 -4.13 -19.15 -15.94
N LEU A 103 -4.40 -19.12 -14.63
CA LEU A 103 -4.94 -20.29 -13.91
C LEU A 103 -6.32 -20.68 -14.45
N ILE A 104 -7.22 -19.71 -14.66
CA ILE A 104 -8.54 -19.96 -15.24
C ILE A 104 -8.42 -20.58 -16.63
N ALA A 105 -7.50 -20.06 -17.48
CA ALA A 105 -7.25 -20.62 -18.81
C ALA A 105 -6.80 -22.09 -18.74
N THR A 106 -5.95 -22.42 -17.79
CA THR A 106 -5.46 -23.79 -17.57
C THR A 106 -6.60 -24.73 -17.16
N GLU A 107 -7.47 -24.30 -16.26
CA GLU A 107 -8.62 -25.09 -15.80
C GLU A 107 -9.68 -25.26 -16.91
N LEU A 108 -9.95 -24.21 -17.70
CA LEU A 108 -10.83 -24.30 -18.86
C LEU A 108 -10.30 -25.32 -19.88
N ALA A 109 -9.01 -25.29 -20.17
CA ALA A 109 -8.38 -26.24 -21.08
C ALA A 109 -8.47 -27.68 -20.56
N ALA A 110 -8.23 -27.91 -19.27
CA ALA A 110 -8.34 -29.21 -18.63
C ALA A 110 -9.78 -29.76 -18.65
N ALA A 111 -10.78 -28.89 -18.53
CA ALA A 111 -12.19 -29.24 -18.60
C ALA A 111 -12.72 -29.36 -20.07
N GLY A 112 -11.90 -29.09 -21.07
CA GLY A 112 -12.32 -29.07 -22.48
C GLY A 112 -13.31 -27.96 -22.84
N LEU A 113 -13.38 -26.92 -22.00
CA LEU A 113 -14.30 -25.79 -22.17
C LEU A 113 -13.58 -24.63 -22.87
N LYS A 114 -14.33 -23.96 -23.76
CA LYS A 114 -13.88 -22.69 -24.37
C LYS A 114 -14.53 -21.53 -23.60
N GLY A 115 -13.73 -20.57 -23.13
CA GLY A 115 -14.24 -19.42 -22.41
C GLY A 115 -13.28 -18.24 -22.52
N ASN A 116 -13.76 -17.05 -22.14
CA ASN A 116 -12.93 -15.88 -22.00
C ASN A 116 -12.45 -15.81 -20.52
N GLU A 117 -11.20 -16.14 -20.30
CA GLU A 117 -10.57 -16.18 -18.98
C GLU A 117 -10.62 -14.83 -18.27
N TRP A 118 -10.39 -13.73 -18.99
CA TRP A 118 -10.50 -12.37 -18.45
C TRP A 118 -11.94 -12.02 -18.06
N GLY A 119 -12.90 -12.38 -18.91
CA GLY A 119 -14.33 -12.18 -18.60
C GLY A 119 -14.76 -12.95 -17.37
N LEU A 120 -14.25 -14.16 -17.17
CA LEU A 120 -14.52 -14.96 -15.97
C LEU A 120 -13.85 -14.36 -14.73
N TYR A 121 -12.61 -13.88 -14.85
CA TYR A 121 -11.90 -13.21 -13.76
C TYR A 121 -12.69 -11.99 -13.26
N ILE A 122 -13.14 -11.11 -14.15
CA ILE A 122 -13.93 -9.94 -13.77
C ILE A 122 -15.27 -10.33 -13.14
N LYS A 123 -15.95 -11.35 -13.66
CA LYS A 123 -17.21 -11.86 -13.10
C LYS A 123 -17.04 -12.45 -11.70
N MET A 124 -15.83 -12.87 -11.33
CA MET A 124 -15.52 -13.41 -10.00
C MET A 124 -15.45 -12.32 -8.93
N PHE A 125 -15.21 -11.05 -9.27
CA PHE A 125 -15.03 -9.96 -8.30
C PHE A 125 -16.13 -9.87 -7.24
N PRO A 126 -17.43 -9.85 -7.58
CA PRO A 126 -18.49 -9.75 -6.58
C PRO A 126 -18.53 -10.95 -5.61
N PHE A 127 -17.93 -12.06 -5.97
CA PHE A 127 -17.90 -13.29 -5.18
C PHE A 127 -16.64 -13.40 -4.30
N ASN A 128 -15.67 -12.50 -4.48
CA ASN A 128 -14.50 -12.42 -3.60
C ASN A 128 -14.85 -11.71 -2.28
N MET A 129 -15.67 -12.39 -1.47
CA MET A 129 -16.22 -11.86 -0.23
C MET A 129 -15.14 -11.48 0.77
N TYR A 130 -14.06 -12.27 0.85
CA TYR A 130 -12.96 -11.96 1.76
C TYR A 130 -12.36 -10.59 1.48
N SER A 131 -11.93 -10.35 0.25
CA SER A 131 -11.31 -9.08 -0.13
C SER A 131 -12.27 -7.90 0.03
N LEU A 132 -13.55 -8.10 -0.31
CA LEU A 132 -14.58 -7.08 -0.14
C LEU A 132 -14.75 -6.68 1.34
N PHE A 133 -14.94 -7.67 2.20
CA PHE A 133 -15.11 -7.40 3.64
C PHE A 133 -13.84 -6.89 4.30
N ALA A 134 -12.65 -7.36 3.88
CA ALA A 134 -11.38 -6.86 4.37
C ALA A 134 -11.19 -5.37 4.05
N MET A 135 -11.48 -4.94 2.82
CA MET A 135 -11.44 -3.54 2.45
C MET A 135 -12.42 -2.70 3.26
N ILE A 136 -13.68 -3.15 3.38
CA ILE A 136 -14.69 -2.48 4.21
C ILE A 136 -14.21 -2.36 5.65
N ALA A 137 -13.67 -3.43 6.23
CA ALA A 137 -13.16 -3.44 7.60
C ALA A 137 -12.06 -2.39 7.82
N VAL A 138 -11.11 -2.26 6.88
CA VAL A 138 -10.05 -1.24 7.00
C VAL A 138 -10.64 0.16 6.97
N PHE A 139 -11.61 0.45 6.11
CA PHE A 139 -12.27 1.75 6.09
C PHE A 139 -13.07 2.01 7.38
N LEU A 140 -13.76 1.01 7.92
CA LEU A 140 -14.44 1.14 9.20
C LEU A 140 -13.43 1.44 10.33
N VAL A 141 -12.32 0.70 10.36
CA VAL A 141 -11.24 0.94 11.33
C VAL A 141 -10.66 2.35 11.19
N ALA A 142 -10.42 2.83 9.96
CA ALA A 142 -9.85 4.15 9.71
C ALA A 142 -10.81 5.30 10.05
N ILE A 143 -12.09 5.18 9.70
CA ILE A 143 -13.09 6.24 9.87
C ILE A 143 -13.59 6.30 11.32
N PHE A 144 -13.93 5.15 11.90
CA PHE A 144 -14.49 5.09 13.25
C PHE A 144 -13.42 4.97 14.34
N GLY A 145 -12.17 4.74 13.97
CA GLY A 145 -11.08 4.53 14.93
C GLY A 145 -11.23 3.25 15.73
N LEU A 146 -11.85 2.23 15.13
CA LEU A 146 -12.05 0.94 15.78
C LEU A 146 -10.70 0.24 15.95
N ASN A 147 -10.35 -0.07 17.18
CA ASN A 147 -9.15 -0.82 17.50
C ASN A 147 -9.58 -2.03 18.33
N ILE A 148 -9.13 -3.23 17.97
CA ILE A 148 -9.55 -4.48 18.61
C ILE A 148 -8.31 -5.24 19.05
N GLY A 149 -8.36 -5.81 20.28
CA GLY A 149 -7.30 -6.66 20.82
C GLY A 149 -5.95 -5.96 20.94
N PRO A 150 -4.84 -6.65 20.61
CA PRO A 150 -3.48 -6.10 20.77
C PRO A 150 -3.23 -4.79 20.03
N MET A 151 -3.93 -4.57 18.89
CA MET A 151 -3.81 -3.34 18.13
C MET A 151 -4.36 -2.13 18.92
N TYR A 152 -5.36 -2.34 19.79
CA TYR A 152 -5.87 -1.28 20.67
C TYR A 152 -4.81 -0.84 21.69
N GLU A 153 -4.10 -1.79 22.28
CA GLU A 153 -3.04 -1.52 23.26
C GLU A 153 -1.89 -0.76 22.62
N GLU A 154 -1.46 -1.17 21.44
CA GLU A 154 -0.40 -0.49 20.68
C GLU A 154 -0.80 0.93 20.25
N GLU A 155 -2.03 1.11 19.80
CA GLU A 155 -2.51 2.43 19.38
C GLU A 155 -2.64 3.37 20.59
N LYS A 156 -3.12 2.85 21.74
CA LYS A 156 -3.19 3.58 23.00
C LYS A 156 -1.80 3.98 23.47
N ARG A 157 -0.85 3.03 23.48
CA ARG A 157 0.55 3.29 23.84
C ARG A 157 1.15 4.38 22.94
N CYS A 158 1.02 4.25 21.64
CA CYS A 158 1.52 5.22 20.68
C CYS A 158 0.89 6.61 20.86
N ALA A 159 -0.40 6.69 21.20
CA ALA A 159 -1.06 7.95 21.48
C ALA A 159 -0.53 8.64 22.76
N GLU A 160 -0.22 7.85 23.79
CA GLU A 160 0.26 8.32 25.09
C GLU A 160 1.76 8.68 25.05
N THR A 161 2.60 7.80 24.50
CA THR A 161 4.06 8.00 24.48
C THR A 161 4.53 8.86 23.30
N GLY A 162 3.78 8.86 22.20
CA GLY A 162 4.20 9.46 20.93
C GLY A 162 5.17 8.58 20.13
N GLU A 163 5.56 7.41 20.66
CA GLU A 163 6.48 6.50 20.00
C GLU A 163 5.73 5.48 19.14
N PRO A 164 6.02 5.40 17.81
CA PRO A 164 5.30 4.51 16.90
C PRO A 164 5.65 3.03 17.07
N LEU A 165 6.82 2.73 17.69
CA LEU A 165 7.29 1.38 17.99
C LEU A 165 7.40 1.16 19.49
N PRO A 166 7.20 -0.08 19.99
CA PRO A 166 7.49 -0.43 21.36
C PRO A 166 8.98 -0.29 21.71
N GLU A 167 9.29 0.04 22.96
CA GLU A 167 10.65 0.09 23.46
C GLU A 167 11.40 -1.23 23.22
N GLY A 168 12.64 -1.13 22.74
CA GLY A 168 13.49 -2.28 22.47
C GLY A 168 13.25 -2.99 21.13
N LEU A 169 12.26 -2.56 20.33
CA LEU A 169 12.07 -3.04 18.98
C LEU A 169 12.76 -2.11 17.96
N THR A 170 13.66 -2.66 17.18
CA THR A 170 14.26 -1.97 16.04
C THR A 170 13.61 -2.42 14.74
N PRO A 171 13.36 -1.51 13.78
CA PRO A 171 12.84 -1.90 12.47
C PRO A 171 13.76 -2.91 11.81
N LEU A 172 13.21 -3.99 11.24
CA LEU A 172 13.97 -4.99 10.49
C LEU A 172 14.72 -4.40 9.30
N VAL A 173 14.16 -3.36 8.71
CA VAL A 173 14.80 -2.58 7.65
C VAL A 173 15.23 -1.26 8.26
N PRO A 174 16.56 -1.00 8.37
CA PRO A 174 17.05 0.29 8.89
C PRO A 174 16.49 1.44 8.04
N GLU A 175 15.92 2.41 8.70
CA GLU A 175 15.54 3.67 8.07
C GLU A 175 16.84 4.43 7.74
N LYS A 176 17.45 4.15 6.60
CA LYS A 176 18.44 5.05 6.06
C LYS A 176 17.70 6.23 5.47
N ASP A 177 17.72 7.34 6.15
CA ASP A 177 17.31 8.61 5.58
C ASP A 177 18.24 8.88 4.40
N VAL A 178 17.66 8.99 3.22
CA VAL A 178 18.39 9.46 2.05
C VAL A 178 18.42 10.97 2.18
N GLU A 179 19.57 11.50 2.59
CA GLU A 179 19.78 12.94 2.62
C GLU A 179 19.75 13.44 1.19
N LEU A 180 18.67 14.11 0.84
CA LEU A 180 18.58 14.84 -0.44
C LEU A 180 19.36 16.14 -0.31
N PRO A 181 20.07 16.58 -1.38
CA PRO A 181 20.73 17.88 -1.39
C PRO A 181 19.75 19.00 -1.01
N GLU A 182 20.20 20.00 -0.26
CA GLU A 182 19.34 21.11 0.21
C GLU A 182 18.69 21.88 -0.95
N ASP A 183 19.33 21.93 -2.11
CA ASP A 183 18.84 22.59 -3.33
C ASP A 183 17.95 21.69 -4.21
N TYR A 184 17.57 20.49 -3.74
CA TYR A 184 16.81 19.56 -4.56
C TYR A 184 15.35 20.01 -4.70
N ASN A 185 14.94 20.34 -5.92
CA ASN A 185 13.56 20.69 -6.24
C ASN A 185 12.64 19.47 -6.13
N LEU A 186 11.93 19.37 -5.01
CA LEU A 186 10.90 18.36 -4.79
C LEU A 186 9.71 18.66 -5.70
N CYS A 187 9.70 18.05 -6.87
CA CYS A 187 8.63 18.20 -7.85
C CYS A 187 7.76 16.94 -7.88
N LEU A 188 6.45 17.14 -7.91
CA LEU A 188 5.46 16.05 -8.08
C LEU A 188 5.68 15.24 -9.37
N ILE A 189 6.33 15.84 -10.35
CA ILE A 189 6.70 15.18 -11.61
C ILE A 189 7.63 13.99 -11.39
N ASN A 190 8.53 14.09 -10.40
CA ASN A 190 9.47 13.01 -10.04
C ASN A 190 8.73 11.77 -9.48
N PHE A 191 7.52 11.98 -8.98
CA PHE A 191 6.63 10.90 -8.54
C PHE A 191 5.73 10.40 -9.68
N LEU A 192 5.10 11.31 -10.41
CA LEU A 192 4.13 10.96 -11.45
C LEU A 192 4.78 10.30 -12.66
N LEU A 193 5.98 10.72 -13.06
CA LEU A 193 6.65 10.22 -14.25
C LEU A 193 7.02 8.71 -14.13
N PRO A 194 7.65 8.23 -13.05
CA PRO A 194 7.90 6.81 -12.87
C PRO A 194 6.61 5.99 -12.74
N MET A 195 5.58 6.54 -12.07
CA MET A 195 4.30 5.88 -11.94
C MET A 195 3.59 5.72 -13.29
N LEU A 196 3.57 6.79 -14.12
CA LEU A 196 3.03 6.72 -15.48
C LEU A 196 3.85 5.77 -16.36
N GLY A 197 5.18 5.78 -16.25
CA GLY A 197 6.03 4.85 -16.96
C GLY A 197 5.69 3.39 -16.64
N LEU A 198 5.43 3.10 -15.38
CA LEU A 198 5.00 1.77 -14.95
C LEU A 198 3.63 1.39 -15.54
N PHE A 199 2.69 2.32 -15.60
CA PHE A 199 1.38 2.11 -16.22
C PHE A 199 1.46 1.84 -17.74
N ILE A 200 2.40 2.44 -18.44
CA ILE A 200 2.55 2.26 -19.90
C ILE A 200 3.23 0.91 -20.22
N THR A 201 4.03 0.38 -19.29
CA THR A 201 4.79 -0.86 -19.47
C THR A 201 4.06 -2.12 -19.01
N ILE A 202 2.95 -2.01 -18.29
CA ILE A 202 2.05 -3.10 -17.91
C ILE A 202 0.99 -3.29 -18.97
#